data_8c01302658e80f454cd6ee997cdd353e
#
_entry.id   8c01302658e80f454cd6ee997cdd353e
#
_cell.length_a   1.000
_cell.length_b   1.000
_cell.length_c   1.000
_cell.angle_alpha   90.00
_cell.angle_beta   90.00
_cell.angle_gamma   90.00
#
_symmetry.space_group_name_H-M   'P 1'
#
loop_
_entity.id
_entity.type
_entity.pdbx_description
1 polymer ?
#
loop_
_entity_poly.entity_id
_entity_poly.type
_entity_poly.pdbx_seq_one_letter_code
_entity_poly.pdbx_strand_id
1 'polypeptide(L)'
;MRLLIANDDGVFAPGIVALHGALADYAECTVIAPDNDRSGASSSLTLDRPLHPQRLDNGFISVNGTPTDCVHLGLNGLLEHTPHQVIEGALIAAV
;
A
#
# COMPACT_ATOMS: atom_id res chain seq x y z
N MET A 1 -13.33 5.36 -10.10
CA MET A 1 -12.92 5.49 -8.68
C MET A 1 -11.47 5.07 -8.54
N ARG A 2 -10.72 5.79 -7.77
CA ARG A 2 -9.31 5.46 -7.53
C ARG A 2 -9.14 4.97 -6.09
N LEU A 3 -8.53 3.82 -5.91
CA LEU A 3 -8.31 3.22 -4.61
C LEU A 3 -6.81 3.09 -4.32
N LEU A 4 -6.44 3.35 -3.09
CA LEU A 4 -5.10 3.06 -2.60
C LEU A 4 -5.19 1.86 -1.67
N ILE A 5 -4.41 0.83 -1.95
CA ILE A 5 -4.41 -0.39 -1.17
C ILE A 5 -3.08 -0.54 -0.46
N ALA A 6 -3.11 -0.77 0.83
CA ALA A 6 -1.92 -0.99 1.65
C ALA A 6 -2.19 -2.13 2.63
N ASN A 7 -1.12 -2.71 3.17
CA ASN A 7 -1.24 -3.77 4.17
C ASN A 7 -0.04 -3.76 5.10
N ASP A 8 -0.05 -4.62 6.12
CA ASP A 8 1.07 -4.79 7.02
C ASP A 8 1.87 -6.07 6.73
N ASP A 9 1.35 -6.95 5.87
CA ASP A 9 2.02 -8.20 5.56
C ASP A 9 3.10 -8.08 4.48
N GLY A 10 3.11 -7.00 3.77
CA GLY A 10 4.10 -6.75 2.72
C GLY A 10 3.54 -6.87 1.32
N VAL A 11 4.27 -6.30 0.38
CA VAL A 11 3.83 -6.18 -1.01
C VAL A 11 3.78 -7.54 -1.72
N PHE A 12 4.46 -8.55 -1.20
CA PHE A 12 4.46 -9.87 -1.79
C PHE A 12 3.46 -10.83 -1.14
N ALA A 13 2.70 -10.37 -0.15
CA ALA A 13 1.74 -11.24 0.53
C ALA A 13 0.61 -11.66 -0.40
N PRO A 14 0.18 -12.92 -0.33
CA PRO A 14 -0.92 -13.37 -1.21
C PRO A 14 -2.22 -12.63 -0.99
N GLY A 15 -2.46 -12.14 0.22
CA GLY A 15 -3.69 -11.40 0.51
C GLY A 15 -3.82 -10.12 -0.28
N ILE A 16 -2.74 -9.35 -0.44
CA ILE A 16 -2.82 -8.09 -1.16
C ILE A 16 -2.93 -8.33 -2.66
N VAL A 17 -2.33 -9.40 -3.16
CA VAL A 17 -2.46 -9.79 -4.56
C VAL A 17 -3.91 -10.16 -4.86
N ALA A 18 -4.53 -10.95 -4.00
CA ALA A 18 -5.91 -11.36 -4.15
C ALA A 18 -6.87 -10.17 -4.06
N LEU A 19 -6.63 -9.28 -3.12
CA LEU A 19 -7.46 -8.10 -2.95
C LEU A 19 -7.39 -7.18 -4.17
N HIS A 20 -6.19 -6.93 -4.66
CA HIS A 20 -6.00 -6.13 -5.85
C HIS A 20 -6.73 -6.76 -7.05
N GLY A 21 -6.59 -8.07 -7.23
CA GLY A 21 -7.26 -8.77 -8.32
C GLY A 21 -8.78 -8.66 -8.25
N ALA A 22 -9.33 -8.72 -7.03
CA ALA A 22 -10.77 -8.62 -6.85
C ALA A 22 -11.30 -7.22 -7.11
N LEU A 23 -10.52 -6.19 -6.82
CA LEU A 23 -10.97 -4.80 -6.96
C LEU A 23 -10.60 -4.16 -8.29
N ALA A 24 -9.67 -4.73 -9.02
CA ALA A 24 -9.15 -4.12 -10.25
C ALA A 24 -10.23 -3.96 -11.32
N ASP A 25 -11.26 -4.79 -11.31
CA ASP A 25 -12.35 -4.68 -12.28
C ASP A 25 -13.35 -3.58 -11.91
N TYR A 26 -13.30 -3.09 -10.70
CA TYR A 26 -14.26 -2.10 -10.21
C TYR A 26 -13.67 -0.71 -10.07
N ALA A 27 -12.36 -0.61 -9.97
CA ALA A 27 -11.72 0.67 -9.70
C ALA A 27 -10.28 0.66 -10.20
N GLU A 28 -9.73 1.86 -10.35
CA GLU A 28 -8.32 2.01 -10.63
C GLU A 28 -7.60 1.86 -9.30
N CYS A 29 -6.86 0.79 -9.14
CA CYS A 29 -6.22 0.45 -7.89
C CYS A 29 -4.71 0.67 -7.94
N THR A 30 -4.17 1.28 -6.91
CA THR A 30 -2.73 1.42 -6.71
C THR A 30 -2.37 0.74 -5.41
N VAL A 31 -1.39 -0.16 -5.45
CA VAL A 31 -0.90 -0.85 -4.27
C VAL A 31 0.40 -0.21 -3.83
N ILE A 32 0.45 0.28 -2.61
CA ILE A 32 1.67 0.78 -1.98
C ILE A 32 1.78 0.06 -0.65
N ALA A 33 2.76 -0.80 -0.50
CA ALA A 33 2.87 -1.66 0.68
C ALA A 33 4.33 -1.83 1.09
N PRO A 34 4.57 -2.24 2.35
CA PRO A 34 5.92 -2.47 2.82
C PRO A 34 6.65 -3.52 1.98
N ASP A 35 7.97 -3.40 1.90
CA ASP A 35 8.81 -4.34 1.15
C ASP A 35 8.83 -5.73 1.78
N ASN A 36 8.45 -5.86 3.03
CA ASN A 36 8.34 -7.16 3.68
C ASN A 36 7.32 -7.07 4.82
N ASP A 37 7.14 -8.19 5.52
CA ASP A 37 6.15 -8.25 6.60
C ASP A 37 6.51 -7.28 7.72
N ARG A 38 5.58 -6.41 8.07
CA ARG A 38 5.71 -5.43 9.13
C ARG A 38 4.57 -5.55 10.14
N SER A 39 4.03 -6.76 10.28
CA SER A 39 2.88 -6.98 11.18
C SER A 39 3.14 -6.54 12.60
N GLY A 40 4.38 -6.57 13.04
CA GLY A 40 4.72 -6.13 14.38
C GLY A 40 5.04 -4.64 14.49
N ALA A 41 5.03 -3.93 13.37
CA ALA A 41 5.37 -2.51 13.38
C ALA A 41 4.22 -1.69 13.93
N SER A 42 4.54 -0.61 14.59
CA SER A 42 3.52 0.32 15.08
C SER A 42 2.96 1.10 13.90
N SER A 43 1.85 1.79 14.14
CA SER A 43 1.24 2.63 13.11
C SER A 43 1.95 3.97 12.96
N SER A 44 3.17 4.10 13.39
CA SER A 44 3.86 5.38 13.36
C SER A 44 4.56 5.61 12.03
N LEU A 45 4.72 6.87 11.69
CA LEU A 45 5.52 7.28 10.56
C LEU A 45 7.00 7.08 10.85
N THR A 46 7.76 6.77 9.81
CA THR A 46 9.21 6.66 9.91
C THR A 46 9.82 8.05 9.78
N LEU A 47 10.51 8.49 10.82
CA LEU A 47 11.11 9.82 10.86
C LEU A 47 12.64 9.80 10.92
N ASP A 48 13.24 8.64 11.04
CA ASP A 48 14.67 8.50 11.29
C ASP A 48 15.48 8.05 10.09
N ARG A 49 14.86 7.82 8.97
CA ARG A 49 15.55 7.40 7.75
C ARG A 49 14.71 7.74 6.53
N PRO A 50 15.34 7.86 5.38
CA PRO A 50 14.59 8.13 4.15
C PRO A 50 13.80 6.89 3.69
N LEU A 51 12.66 7.13 3.08
CA LEU A 51 11.85 6.09 2.47
C LEU A 51 12.18 6.02 0.97
N HIS A 52 12.23 4.80 0.46
CA HIS A 52 12.56 4.56 -0.95
C HIS A 52 11.46 3.75 -1.63
N PRO A 53 10.47 4.43 -2.24
CA PRO A 53 9.45 3.72 -3.01
C PRO A 53 10.09 3.09 -4.24
N GLN A 54 9.67 1.88 -4.57
CA GLN A 54 10.16 1.17 -5.74
C GLN A 54 9.00 0.53 -6.47
N ARG A 55 8.83 0.84 -7.75
CA ARG A 55 7.78 0.23 -8.54
C ARG A 55 8.24 -1.15 -9.01
N LEU A 56 7.43 -2.16 -8.74
CA LEU A 56 7.71 -3.52 -9.13
C LEU A 56 7.18 -3.82 -10.53
N ASP A 57 7.57 -4.95 -11.09
CA ASP A 57 7.16 -5.33 -12.45
C ASP A 57 5.65 -5.45 -12.60
N ASN A 58 4.95 -5.83 -11.55
CA ASN A 58 3.50 -5.95 -11.58
C ASN A 58 2.78 -4.62 -11.35
N GLY A 59 3.51 -3.53 -11.20
CA GLY A 59 2.93 -2.21 -10.98
C GLY A 59 2.73 -1.84 -9.53
N PHE A 60 2.90 -2.77 -8.60
CA PHE A 60 2.81 -2.47 -7.17
C PHE A 60 4.03 -1.64 -6.76
N ILE A 61 3.85 -0.82 -5.73
CA ILE A 61 4.93 0.00 -5.21
C ILE A 61 5.31 -0.53 -3.83
N SER A 62 6.57 -0.92 -3.66
CA SER A 62 7.08 -1.36 -2.37
C SER A 62 7.81 -0.21 -1.69
N VAL A 63 7.73 -0.15 -0.37
CA VAL A 63 8.36 0.90 0.41
C VAL A 63 9.09 0.26 1.59
N ASN A 64 10.26 0.76 1.91
CA ASN A 64 11.03 0.30 3.05
C ASN A 64 10.53 0.96 4.34
N GLY A 65 9.25 0.86 4.61
CA GLY A 65 8.61 1.54 5.74
C GLY A 65 7.41 0.78 6.26
N THR A 66 6.67 1.47 7.13
CA THR A 66 5.48 0.91 7.76
C THR A 66 4.26 1.05 6.85
N PRO A 67 3.15 0.36 7.15
CA PRO A 67 1.90 0.61 6.41
C PRO A 67 1.47 2.08 6.47
N THR A 68 1.65 2.74 7.60
CA THR A 68 1.34 4.16 7.73
C THR A 68 2.19 5.00 6.78
N ASP A 69 3.48 4.66 6.64
CA ASP A 69 4.35 5.34 5.68
C ASP A 69 3.82 5.20 4.26
N CYS A 70 3.34 4.01 3.91
CA CYS A 70 2.82 3.75 2.57
C CYS A 70 1.58 4.60 2.28
N VAL A 71 0.66 4.67 3.22
CA VAL A 71 -0.55 5.49 3.06
C VAL A 71 -0.18 6.97 2.97
N HIS A 72 0.75 7.40 3.82
CA HIS A 72 1.19 8.79 3.83
C HIS A 72 1.80 9.19 2.47
N LEU A 73 2.66 8.35 1.92
CA LEU A 73 3.25 8.62 0.61
C LEU A 73 2.19 8.67 -0.48
N GLY A 74 1.23 7.77 -0.43
CA GLY A 74 0.16 7.73 -1.43
C GLY A 74 -0.72 8.96 -1.40
N LEU A 75 -0.98 9.49 -0.21
CA LEU A 75 -1.84 10.66 -0.07
C LEU A 75 -1.09 11.98 -0.31
N ASN A 76 0.22 11.98 -0.18
CA ASN A 76 1.00 13.21 -0.20
C ASN A 76 1.90 13.38 -1.42
N GLY A 77 1.49 12.87 -2.55
CA GLY A 77 2.15 13.23 -3.79
C GLY A 77 2.84 12.13 -4.57
N LEU A 78 2.92 10.92 -4.06
CA LEU A 78 3.51 9.82 -4.82
C LEU A 78 2.64 9.45 -6.02
N LEU A 79 1.33 9.58 -5.88
CA LEU A 79 0.39 9.24 -6.94
C LEU A 79 0.07 10.49 -7.77
N GLU A 80 -0.20 10.29 -9.05
CA GLU A 80 -0.58 11.39 -9.93
C GLU A 80 -1.92 12.00 -9.51
N HIS A 81 -2.79 11.17 -8.98
CA HIS A 81 -4.13 11.60 -8.58
C HIS A 81 -4.40 11.18 -7.14
N THR A 82 -5.07 12.03 -6.39
CA THR A 82 -5.48 11.68 -5.03
C THR A 82 -6.46 10.52 -5.08
N PRO A 83 -6.25 9.47 -4.30
CA PRO A 83 -7.21 8.37 -4.28
C PRO A 83 -8.53 8.79 -3.67
N HIS A 84 -9.62 8.20 -4.15
CA HIS A 84 -10.94 8.46 -3.59
C HIS A 84 -11.11 7.75 -2.26
N GLN A 85 -10.43 6.63 -2.07
CA GLN A 85 -10.55 5.84 -0.86
C GLN A 85 -9.28 5.06 -0.62
N VAL A 86 -8.94 4.85 0.65
CA VAL A 86 -7.82 4.03 1.06
C VAL A 86 -8.36 2.74 1.66
N ILE A 87 -7.84 1.61 1.20
CA ILE A 87 -8.18 0.30 1.77
C ILE A 87 -6.91 -0.23 2.42
N GLU A 88 -6.97 -0.42 3.73
CA GLU A 88 -5.83 -0.85 4.48
C GLU A 88 -6.21 -2.00 5.36
N GLY A 89 -5.32 -2.95 5.51
CA GLY A 89 -5.63 -4.05 6.38
C GLY A 89 -4.95 -5.31 5.93
N ALA A 90 -4.81 -6.20 6.87
CA ALA A 90 -4.14 -7.41 6.59
C ALA A 90 -4.97 -8.23 5.67
N LEU A 91 -6.18 -8.06 5.71
CA LEU A 91 -6.87 -8.86 5.04
C LEU A 91 -7.95 -8.33 4.53
N ILE A 92 -8.26 -7.94 4.18
CA ILE A 92 -9.28 -7.58 3.70
C ILE A 92 -10.05 -6.72 4.06
N ALA A 93 -9.93 -6.33 4.50
CA ALA A 93 -10.56 -5.58 5.06
C ALA A 93 -11.24 -4.78 4.20
N ALA A 94 -11.12 -4.58 3.55
CA ALA A 94 -11.81 -4.10 2.71
C ALA A 94 -12.80 -3.22 2.86
N VAL A 95 -13.01 -2.59 2.80
CA VAL A 95 -13.89 -1.81 2.61
C VAL A 95 -14.61 -1.17 2.41
#